data_ff5fd18db19be9abfdb801bfb8967033
#
_entry.id   ff5fd18db19be9abfdb801bfb8967033
#
_cell.length_a   1.000
_cell.length_b   1.000
_cell.length_c   1.000
_cell.angle_alpha   90.00
_cell.angle_beta   90.00
_cell.angle_gamma   90.00
#
_symmetry.space_group_name_H-M   'P 1'
#
loop_
_entity.id
_entity.type
_entity.pdbx_description
1 polymer ?
#
loop_
_entity_poly.entity_id
_entity_poly.type
_entity_poly.pdbx_seq_one_letter_code
_entity_poly.pdbx_strand_id
1 'polypeptide(L)'
;EFGADNLAQVSLDIQPVAVFVDYDNHFLDGKTDRNYMLTTTTSPTFAYYKAMVNSLSDSTLFRIENHLIGPDNDPEIPALSISTKHYWNIFRHDFGTADITGEFTYSKSADDDIIQTENDSATLLYRANSTEPWREIAHTLHPQSTWKLGKMIVEDLPSGEYCIGTWDKEHFSVGEMQQQGFQVFPNPTDGQINLKWDETLSGKIVISDIRGNIVDTVPFANSKSLAIPTNGIAQGIYSITCLDKNGSILAIKKIIVR
;
A
#
# COMPACT_ATOMS: atom_id res chain seq x y z
N GLU A 1 -33.57 22.16 -10.86
CA GLU A 1 -33.48 22.14 -12.33
C GLU A 1 -32.05 22.49 -12.75
N PHE A 2 -31.47 21.69 -13.63
CA PHE A 2 -30.20 22.04 -14.24
C PHE A 2 -30.44 23.02 -15.38
N GLY A 3 -29.70 24.14 -15.38
CA GLY A 3 -29.74 25.10 -16.50
C GLY A 3 -29.11 24.54 -17.78
N ALA A 4 -29.13 25.35 -18.85
CA ALA A 4 -28.55 24.98 -20.16
C ALA A 4 -27.05 24.60 -20.08
N ASP A 5 -26.34 25.01 -19.04
CA ASP A 5 -24.90 24.74 -18.81
C ASP A 5 -24.65 23.57 -17.85
N ASN A 6 -25.68 22.79 -17.52
CA ASN A 6 -25.60 21.67 -16.53
C ASN A 6 -25.11 22.13 -15.14
N LEU A 7 -25.30 23.38 -14.79
CA LEU A 7 -24.93 23.95 -13.50
C LEU A 7 -26.18 24.10 -12.62
N ALA A 8 -26.08 23.61 -11.38
CA ALA A 8 -27.04 23.85 -10.32
C ALA A 8 -26.44 24.88 -9.34
N GLN A 9 -27.12 25.99 -9.13
CA GLN A 9 -26.72 26.99 -8.14
C GLN A 9 -27.70 27.00 -6.98
N VAL A 10 -27.18 26.83 -5.78
CA VAL A 10 -27.94 26.86 -4.52
C VAL A 10 -27.34 27.96 -3.65
N SER A 11 -28.17 28.90 -3.20
CA SER A 11 -27.77 29.93 -2.23
C SER A 11 -28.08 29.43 -0.83
N LEU A 12 -27.09 29.48 0.05
CA LEU A 12 -27.23 29.09 1.45
C LEU A 12 -26.87 30.28 2.35
N ASP A 13 -27.61 30.46 3.43
CA ASP A 13 -27.33 31.46 4.46
C ASP A 13 -26.20 31.06 5.42
N ILE A 14 -25.78 29.80 5.35
CA ILE A 14 -24.71 29.21 6.16
C ILE A 14 -23.69 28.52 5.27
N GLN A 15 -22.45 28.43 5.73
CA GLN A 15 -21.43 27.65 5.05
C GLN A 15 -21.66 26.15 5.33
N PRO A 16 -21.88 25.31 4.30
CA PRO A 16 -22.06 23.89 4.51
C PRO A 16 -20.74 23.22 4.89
N VAL A 17 -20.80 22.20 5.72
CA VAL A 17 -19.66 21.32 6.05
C VAL A 17 -19.38 20.33 4.93
N ALA A 18 -20.46 19.84 4.30
CA ALA A 18 -20.37 18.92 3.16
C ALA A 18 -21.61 19.09 2.28
N VAL A 19 -21.48 18.73 1.01
CA VAL A 19 -22.57 18.66 0.04
C VAL A 19 -22.51 17.27 -0.61
N PHE A 20 -23.59 16.51 -0.48
CA PHE A 20 -23.71 15.22 -1.12
C PHE A 20 -24.73 15.28 -2.25
N VAL A 21 -24.33 14.83 -3.42
CA VAL A 21 -25.23 14.68 -4.57
C VAL A 21 -25.87 13.31 -4.46
N ASP A 22 -27.18 13.24 -4.77
CA ASP A 22 -27.97 12.00 -4.72
C ASP A 22 -27.92 11.27 -3.37
N TYR A 23 -28.13 12.03 -2.29
CA TYR A 23 -28.09 11.52 -0.91
C TYR A 23 -28.98 10.30 -0.68
N ASP A 24 -30.11 10.20 -1.37
CA ASP A 24 -31.11 9.14 -1.24
C ASP A 24 -30.96 8.03 -2.29
N ASN A 25 -29.88 8.02 -3.08
CA ASN A 25 -29.59 7.04 -4.13
C ASN A 25 -30.72 6.86 -5.16
N HIS A 26 -31.25 7.94 -5.68
CA HIS A 26 -32.30 7.92 -6.71
C HIS A 26 -31.77 7.65 -8.12
N PHE A 27 -30.48 7.85 -8.36
CA PHE A 27 -29.83 7.62 -9.64
C PHE A 27 -29.03 6.31 -9.62
N LEU A 28 -28.96 5.65 -10.76
CA LEU A 28 -28.09 4.48 -10.95
C LEU A 28 -26.69 4.97 -11.36
N ASP A 29 -25.83 5.19 -10.39
CA ASP A 29 -24.50 5.76 -10.59
C ASP A 29 -23.34 4.78 -10.35
N GLY A 30 -23.61 3.48 -10.23
CA GLY A 30 -22.58 2.45 -10.03
C GLY A 30 -21.95 2.45 -8.65
N LYS A 31 -22.58 3.12 -7.67
CA LYS A 31 -22.18 3.09 -6.27
C LYS A 31 -23.34 2.82 -5.34
N THR A 32 -23.03 2.41 -4.14
CA THR A 32 -23.97 2.33 -3.02
C THR A 32 -23.38 3.08 -1.83
N ASP A 33 -24.20 3.75 -1.03
CA ASP A 33 -23.72 4.49 0.11
C ASP A 33 -24.59 4.37 1.37
N ARG A 34 -24.01 4.78 2.49
CA ARG A 34 -24.70 4.91 3.77
C ARG A 34 -24.19 6.14 4.53
N ASN A 35 -25.14 6.85 5.10
CA ASN A 35 -24.91 8.02 5.93
C ASN A 35 -25.25 7.70 7.39
N TYR A 36 -24.38 8.12 8.30
CA TYR A 36 -24.54 7.93 9.73
C TYR A 36 -24.27 9.25 10.47
N MET A 37 -25.14 9.59 11.43
CA MET A 37 -24.81 10.53 12.48
C MET A 37 -24.44 9.70 13.71
N LEU A 38 -23.15 9.51 13.92
CA LEU A 38 -22.63 8.74 15.05
C LEU A 38 -22.68 9.59 16.31
N THR A 39 -23.43 9.18 17.28
CA THR A 39 -23.59 9.87 18.60
C THR A 39 -23.18 8.97 19.76
N THR A 40 -22.85 7.73 19.49
CA THR A 40 -22.44 6.71 20.47
C THR A 40 -21.37 5.81 19.85
N THR A 41 -20.69 5.04 20.70
CA THR A 41 -19.68 4.05 20.28
C THR A 41 -20.33 2.84 19.61
N THR A 42 -20.90 3.04 18.43
CA THR A 42 -21.48 2.00 17.57
C THR A 42 -20.46 1.54 16.54
N SER A 43 -20.74 0.41 15.90
CA SER A 43 -19.85 -0.13 14.85
C SER A 43 -20.64 -0.38 13.57
N PRO A 44 -20.99 0.66 12.79
CA PRO A 44 -21.69 0.49 11.54
C PRO A 44 -20.88 -0.34 10.55
N THR A 45 -21.55 -1.26 9.88
CA THR A 45 -20.97 -2.15 8.87
C THR A 45 -21.69 -1.95 7.55
N PHE A 46 -20.92 -1.80 6.46
CA PHE A 46 -21.48 -1.65 5.12
C PHE A 46 -20.44 -2.06 4.07
N ALA A 47 -20.85 -2.87 3.10
CA ALA A 47 -20.06 -3.20 1.90
C ALA A 47 -18.61 -3.64 2.20
N TYR A 48 -18.44 -4.70 2.99
CA TYR A 48 -17.11 -5.24 3.40
C TYR A 48 -16.26 -4.28 4.26
N TYR A 49 -16.87 -3.23 4.75
CA TYR A 49 -16.23 -2.25 5.63
C TYR A 49 -16.99 -2.15 6.97
N LYS A 50 -16.25 -1.91 8.05
CA LYS A 50 -16.78 -1.64 9.38
C LYS A 50 -16.05 -0.47 10.01
N ALA A 51 -16.79 0.53 10.49
CA ALA A 51 -16.24 1.57 11.36
C ALA A 51 -16.37 1.11 12.82
N MET A 52 -15.26 1.04 13.53
CA MET A 52 -15.23 0.81 14.98
C MET A 52 -15.05 2.14 15.67
N VAL A 53 -16.10 2.63 16.32
CA VAL A 53 -16.07 3.90 17.06
C VAL A 53 -15.58 3.61 18.48
N ASN A 54 -14.33 3.96 18.76
CA ASN A 54 -13.69 3.70 20.05
C ASN A 54 -14.10 4.74 21.10
N SER A 55 -14.14 6.03 20.71
CA SER A 55 -14.62 7.11 21.57
C SER A 55 -15.18 8.28 20.75
N LEU A 56 -16.08 9.03 21.36
CA LEU A 56 -16.67 10.27 20.85
C LEU A 56 -16.85 11.25 21.99
N SER A 57 -16.49 12.54 21.78
CA SER A 57 -16.85 13.62 22.70
C SER A 57 -18.10 14.37 22.26
N ASP A 58 -18.46 14.29 20.98
CA ASP A 58 -19.67 14.82 20.34
C ASP A 58 -20.04 13.90 19.19
N SER A 59 -20.90 14.34 18.30
CA SER A 59 -21.32 13.58 17.11
C SER A 59 -20.27 13.61 15.99
N THR A 60 -20.35 12.62 15.11
CA THR A 60 -19.58 12.54 13.86
C THR A 60 -20.52 12.27 12.70
N LEU A 61 -20.47 13.11 11.67
CA LEU A 61 -21.08 12.81 10.39
C LEU A 61 -20.14 11.87 9.64
N PHE A 62 -20.62 10.68 9.33
CA PHE A 62 -19.86 9.62 8.69
C PHE A 62 -20.61 9.08 7.47
N ARG A 63 -19.96 9.10 6.30
CA ARG A 63 -20.51 8.55 5.07
C ARG A 63 -19.56 7.55 4.49
N ILE A 64 -20.08 6.42 4.03
CA ILE A 64 -19.37 5.39 3.31
C ILE A 64 -20.00 5.24 1.96
N GLU A 65 -19.24 5.39 0.90
CA GLU A 65 -19.59 5.02 -0.46
C GLU A 65 -18.81 3.77 -0.86
N ASN A 66 -19.49 2.81 -1.47
CA ASN A 66 -18.85 1.68 -2.12
C ASN A 66 -19.10 1.80 -3.62
N HIS A 67 -18.06 2.06 -4.36
CA HIS A 67 -18.08 2.15 -5.81
C HIS A 67 -17.91 0.74 -6.39
N LEU A 68 -18.78 0.33 -7.31
CA LEU A 68 -18.84 -1.00 -7.92
C LEU A 68 -18.05 -1.04 -9.24
N ILE A 69 -17.04 -0.21 -9.34
CA ILE A 69 -16.08 -0.13 -10.45
C ILE A 69 -14.68 0.06 -9.86
N GLY A 70 -13.64 -0.25 -10.62
CA GLY A 70 -12.28 0.05 -10.22
C GLY A 70 -12.01 1.55 -10.14
N PRO A 71 -11.02 1.98 -9.37
CA PRO A 71 -10.58 3.36 -9.32
C PRO A 71 -9.95 3.80 -10.66
N ASP A 72 -9.90 5.11 -10.87
CA ASP A 72 -9.48 5.75 -12.11
C ASP A 72 -7.98 5.84 -12.34
N ASN A 73 -7.15 5.58 -11.32
CA ASN A 73 -5.69 5.63 -11.42
C ASN A 73 -5.05 4.36 -10.90
N ASP A 74 -4.23 3.75 -11.73
CA ASP A 74 -3.37 2.66 -11.30
C ASP A 74 -2.13 3.19 -10.54
N PRO A 75 -1.64 2.48 -9.53
CA PRO A 75 -0.37 2.82 -8.90
C PRO A 75 0.77 2.67 -9.91
N GLU A 76 1.66 3.65 -9.96
CA GLU A 76 2.86 3.63 -10.82
C GLU A 76 3.95 2.66 -10.31
N ILE A 77 3.57 1.60 -9.66
CA ILE A 77 4.48 0.62 -9.07
C ILE A 77 4.26 -0.72 -9.77
N PRO A 78 5.21 -1.21 -10.57
CA PRO A 78 5.01 -2.38 -11.43
C PRO A 78 4.60 -3.66 -10.72
N ALA A 79 4.94 -3.78 -9.42
CA ALA A 79 4.62 -4.97 -8.63
C ALA A 79 3.34 -4.84 -7.80
N LEU A 80 2.63 -3.73 -7.91
CA LEU A 80 1.40 -3.47 -7.19
C LEU A 80 0.21 -3.55 -8.15
N SER A 81 -0.69 -4.49 -7.90
CA SER A 81 -1.98 -4.56 -8.58
C SER A 81 -3.06 -3.93 -7.70
N ILE A 82 -3.98 -3.20 -8.31
CA ILE A 82 -5.11 -2.54 -7.64
C ILE A 82 -6.42 -3.17 -8.12
N SER A 83 -7.40 -3.31 -7.24
CA SER A 83 -8.71 -3.87 -7.62
C SER A 83 -9.37 -3.07 -8.73
N THR A 84 -9.86 -3.77 -9.74
CA THR A 84 -10.64 -3.20 -10.84
C THR A 84 -12.15 -3.29 -10.60
N LYS A 85 -12.59 -3.84 -9.46
CA LYS A 85 -13.98 -4.15 -9.19
C LYS A 85 -14.66 -3.18 -8.27
N HIS A 86 -13.97 -2.71 -7.25
CA HIS A 86 -14.56 -1.79 -6.27
C HIS A 86 -13.50 -1.00 -5.49
N TYR A 87 -13.92 0.11 -4.94
CA TYR A 87 -13.19 0.90 -3.95
C TYR A 87 -14.20 1.61 -3.04
N TRP A 88 -13.74 2.09 -1.89
CA TRP A 88 -14.55 2.86 -0.95
C TRP A 88 -14.13 4.32 -0.97
N ASN A 89 -15.12 5.22 -0.78
CA ASN A 89 -14.88 6.61 -0.45
C ASN A 89 -15.50 6.87 0.93
N ILE A 90 -14.69 7.31 1.87
CA ILE A 90 -15.08 7.55 3.25
C ILE A 90 -14.98 9.02 3.54
N PHE A 91 -16.10 9.60 3.93
CA PHE A 91 -16.17 10.96 4.45
C PHE A 91 -16.44 10.92 5.94
N ARG A 92 -15.67 11.69 6.71
CA ARG A 92 -15.79 11.84 8.14
C ARG A 92 -15.68 13.32 8.51
N HIS A 93 -16.62 13.81 9.30
CA HIS A 93 -16.55 15.12 9.92
C HIS A 93 -16.95 15.03 11.38
N ASP A 94 -16.00 15.30 12.26
CA ASP A 94 -16.18 15.25 13.71
C ASP A 94 -16.59 16.64 14.22
N PHE A 95 -17.71 16.73 14.95
CA PHE A 95 -18.13 17.96 15.63
C PHE A 95 -17.42 18.15 16.97
N GLY A 96 -16.73 17.13 17.43
CA GLY A 96 -15.83 17.11 18.59
C GLY A 96 -14.58 16.28 18.30
N THR A 97 -14.10 15.54 19.29
CA THR A 97 -13.05 14.54 19.10
C THR A 97 -13.66 13.17 18.90
N ALA A 98 -13.15 12.42 17.94
CA ALA A 98 -13.59 11.05 17.70
C ALA A 98 -12.36 10.16 17.41
N ASP A 99 -12.37 8.98 18.00
CA ASP A 99 -11.43 7.90 17.69
C ASP A 99 -12.18 6.80 16.94
N ILE A 100 -11.87 6.63 15.67
CA ILE A 100 -12.55 5.68 14.78
C ILE A 100 -11.50 4.86 14.06
N THR A 101 -11.60 3.54 14.22
CA THR A 101 -10.79 2.55 13.50
C THR A 101 -11.60 1.98 12.34
N GLY A 102 -10.98 1.90 11.16
CA GLY A 102 -11.56 1.28 9.97
C GLY A 102 -11.13 -0.18 9.84
N GLU A 103 -12.08 -1.08 9.64
CA GLU A 103 -11.83 -2.48 9.32
C GLU A 103 -12.30 -2.76 7.88
N PHE A 104 -11.38 -3.06 6.98
CA PHE A 104 -11.64 -3.41 5.58
C PHE A 104 -11.50 -4.92 5.41
N THR A 105 -12.52 -5.57 4.89
CA THR A 105 -12.49 -7.03 4.66
C THR A 105 -12.19 -7.30 3.19
N TYR A 106 -11.14 -8.06 2.93
CA TYR A 106 -10.87 -8.61 1.61
C TYR A 106 -11.29 -10.07 1.54
N SER A 107 -11.72 -10.52 0.37
CA SER A 107 -12.00 -11.94 0.15
C SER A 107 -11.79 -12.31 -1.32
N LYS A 108 -11.30 -13.54 -1.56
CA LYS A 108 -11.16 -14.05 -2.93
C LYS A 108 -12.47 -13.99 -3.74
N SER A 109 -13.63 -14.03 -3.10
CA SER A 109 -14.92 -13.98 -3.81
C SER A 109 -15.31 -12.57 -4.26
N ALA A 110 -14.89 -11.53 -3.51
CA ALA A 110 -15.14 -10.13 -3.86
C ALA A 110 -13.98 -9.54 -4.69
N ASP A 111 -12.75 -9.95 -4.41
CA ASP A 111 -11.50 -9.42 -4.93
C ASP A 111 -10.76 -10.46 -5.79
N ASP A 112 -11.49 -11.29 -6.55
CA ASP A 112 -10.95 -12.39 -7.37
C ASP A 112 -10.16 -11.89 -8.59
N ASP A 113 -10.20 -10.61 -8.89
CA ASP A 113 -9.36 -9.94 -9.89
C ASP A 113 -7.90 -9.80 -9.43
N ILE A 114 -7.67 -9.66 -8.12
CA ILE A 114 -6.33 -9.43 -7.56
C ILE A 114 -5.91 -10.50 -6.53
N ILE A 115 -6.83 -11.15 -5.83
CA ILE A 115 -6.54 -12.23 -4.86
C ILE A 115 -6.77 -13.58 -5.53
N GLN A 116 -5.77 -14.09 -6.24
CA GLN A 116 -5.89 -15.29 -7.06
C GLN A 116 -5.17 -16.49 -6.44
N THR A 117 -4.01 -16.29 -5.82
CA THR A 117 -3.13 -17.31 -5.29
C THR A 117 -2.76 -17.03 -3.82
N GLU A 118 -2.17 -18.03 -3.16
CA GLU A 118 -1.65 -17.86 -1.79
C GLU A 118 -0.37 -16.99 -1.74
N ASN A 119 0.24 -16.72 -2.89
CA ASN A 119 1.41 -15.87 -3.01
C ASN A 119 1.03 -14.38 -3.05
N ASP A 120 -0.21 -14.05 -3.39
CA ASP A 120 -0.69 -12.67 -3.42
C ASP A 120 -0.67 -12.09 -1.99
N SER A 121 -0.06 -10.93 -1.85
CA SER A 121 0.04 -10.21 -0.58
C SER A 121 -0.93 -9.04 -0.59
N ALA A 122 -2.11 -9.25 0.01
CA ALA A 122 -3.12 -8.20 0.11
C ALA A 122 -2.60 -7.00 0.91
N THR A 123 -2.85 -5.81 0.42
CA THR A 123 -2.54 -4.52 1.05
C THR A 123 -3.69 -3.54 0.89
N LEU A 124 -3.72 -2.50 1.70
CA LEU A 124 -4.69 -1.43 1.61
C LEU A 124 -4.04 -0.16 1.07
N LEU A 125 -4.62 0.34 0.00
CA LEU A 125 -4.22 1.58 -0.65
C LEU A 125 -5.17 2.71 -0.25
N TYR A 126 -4.63 3.90 -0.17
CA TYR A 126 -5.32 5.11 0.22
C TYR A 126 -4.89 6.29 -0.64
N ARG A 127 -5.83 7.20 -0.89
CA ARG A 127 -5.57 8.57 -1.35
C ARG A 127 -6.57 9.53 -0.73
N ALA A 128 -6.18 10.77 -0.50
CA ALA A 128 -7.07 11.77 0.11
C ALA A 128 -8.23 12.17 -0.82
N ASN A 129 -8.01 12.12 -2.14
CA ASN A 129 -8.99 12.42 -3.18
C ASN A 129 -8.48 11.91 -4.54
N SER A 130 -9.31 11.97 -5.58
CA SER A 130 -9.01 11.47 -6.93
C SER A 130 -7.86 12.19 -7.67
N THR A 131 -7.35 13.31 -7.16
CA THR A 131 -6.18 14.00 -7.75
C THR A 131 -4.85 13.54 -7.18
N GLU A 132 -4.87 12.74 -6.11
CA GLU A 132 -3.69 12.20 -5.44
C GLU A 132 -3.38 10.79 -5.96
N PRO A 133 -2.10 10.39 -6.01
CA PRO A 133 -1.72 9.03 -6.35
C PRO A 133 -2.09 8.07 -5.23
N TRP A 134 -2.41 6.83 -5.59
CA TRP A 134 -2.58 5.75 -4.64
C TRP A 134 -1.27 5.45 -3.89
N ARG A 135 -1.36 5.23 -2.58
CA ARG A 135 -0.23 4.82 -1.74
C ARG A 135 -0.70 3.84 -0.68
N GLU A 136 0.18 2.99 -0.24
CA GLU A 136 -0.12 2.10 0.89
C GLU A 136 -0.33 2.94 2.16
N ILE A 137 -1.44 2.68 2.87
CA ILE A 137 -1.68 3.25 4.19
C ILE A 137 -1.21 2.27 5.27
N ALA A 138 -0.69 2.80 6.38
CA ALA A 138 -0.35 1.97 7.53
C ALA A 138 -1.59 1.22 8.03
N HIS A 139 -1.52 -0.09 8.05
CA HIS A 139 -2.61 -0.97 8.51
C HIS A 139 -2.06 -2.23 9.17
N THR A 140 -2.87 -2.86 10.00
CA THR A 140 -2.59 -4.18 10.55
C THR A 140 -3.37 -5.22 9.77
N LEU A 141 -2.65 -6.18 9.16
CA LEU A 141 -3.26 -7.28 8.42
C LEU A 141 -3.60 -8.42 9.37
N HIS A 142 -4.86 -8.82 9.41
CA HIS A 142 -5.36 -9.99 10.13
C HIS A 142 -5.87 -11.04 9.12
N PRO A 143 -5.00 -11.90 8.59
CA PRO A 143 -5.43 -12.99 7.73
C PRO A 143 -6.31 -13.96 8.54
N GLN A 144 -7.37 -14.44 7.93
CA GLN A 144 -8.17 -15.53 8.48
C GLN A 144 -7.44 -16.87 8.30
N SER A 145 -8.09 -17.96 8.60
CA SER A 145 -7.49 -19.31 8.52
C SER A 145 -6.94 -19.70 7.13
N THR A 146 -7.25 -18.92 6.11
CA THR A 146 -6.76 -19.11 4.73
C THR A 146 -6.39 -17.76 4.12
N TRP A 147 -5.51 -17.77 3.09
CA TRP A 147 -5.16 -16.57 2.32
C TRP A 147 -6.36 -15.92 1.58
N LYS A 148 -7.49 -16.64 1.47
CA LYS A 148 -8.68 -16.24 0.70
C LYS A 148 -9.53 -15.19 1.40
N LEU A 149 -9.30 -14.90 2.65
CA LEU A 149 -10.09 -13.99 3.46
C LEU A 149 -9.23 -13.36 4.54
N GLY A 150 -9.41 -12.06 4.78
CA GLY A 150 -8.74 -11.36 5.87
C GLY A 150 -9.30 -9.97 6.08
N LYS A 151 -8.71 -9.28 7.05
CA LYS A 151 -9.09 -7.94 7.46
C LYS A 151 -7.86 -7.05 7.53
N MET A 152 -8.01 -5.81 7.11
CA MET A 152 -7.02 -4.75 7.23
C MET A 152 -7.57 -3.68 8.14
N ILE A 153 -6.85 -3.37 9.20
CA ILE A 153 -7.29 -2.45 10.25
C ILE A 153 -6.46 -1.17 10.16
N VAL A 154 -7.14 -0.05 10.00
CA VAL A 154 -6.56 1.29 9.98
C VAL A 154 -6.98 2.01 11.24
N GLU A 155 -6.03 2.33 12.10
CA GLU A 155 -6.24 3.17 13.28
C GLU A 155 -6.32 4.63 12.84
N ASP A 156 -7.08 5.45 13.58
CA ASP A 156 -7.29 6.87 13.29
C ASP A 156 -7.63 7.13 11.81
N LEU A 157 -8.73 6.52 11.37
CA LEU A 157 -9.18 6.47 9.99
C LEU A 157 -9.36 7.85 9.36
N PRO A 158 -8.57 8.26 8.36
CA PRO A 158 -8.76 9.52 7.65
C PRO A 158 -9.92 9.44 6.63
N SER A 159 -10.51 10.59 6.29
CA SER A 159 -11.39 10.70 5.11
C SER A 159 -10.58 10.50 3.83
N GLY A 160 -11.17 9.87 2.82
CA GLY A 160 -10.54 9.65 1.53
C GLY A 160 -10.99 8.36 0.85
N GLU A 161 -10.29 7.99 -0.19
CA GLU A 161 -10.57 6.81 -0.99
C GLU A 161 -9.66 5.65 -0.58
N TYR A 162 -10.22 4.44 -0.54
CA TYR A 162 -9.56 3.20 -0.13
C TYR A 162 -9.79 2.11 -1.15
N CYS A 163 -8.76 1.36 -1.48
CA CYS A 163 -8.85 0.24 -2.41
C CYS A 163 -7.99 -0.93 -1.95
N ILE A 164 -8.44 -2.15 -2.21
CA ILE A 164 -7.61 -3.33 -2.02
C ILE A 164 -6.59 -3.41 -3.14
N GLY A 165 -5.33 -3.61 -2.78
CA GLY A 165 -4.26 -3.94 -3.69
C GLY A 165 -3.61 -5.28 -3.33
N THR A 166 -2.80 -5.80 -4.21
CA THR A 166 -1.93 -6.94 -3.93
C THR A 166 -0.53 -6.67 -4.42
N TRP A 167 0.42 -7.08 -3.58
CA TRP A 167 1.80 -7.13 -3.98
C TRP A 167 2.09 -8.47 -4.66
N ASP A 168 2.63 -8.42 -5.88
CA ASP A 168 3.20 -9.60 -6.50
C ASP A 168 4.51 -9.98 -5.78
N LYS A 169 4.42 -11.02 -4.94
CA LYS A 169 5.58 -11.53 -4.18
C LYS A 169 6.69 -12.07 -5.08
N GLU A 170 6.38 -12.51 -6.29
CA GLU A 170 7.39 -12.91 -7.26
C GLU A 170 8.17 -11.70 -7.81
N HIS A 171 7.52 -10.53 -7.88
CA HIS A 171 8.17 -9.26 -8.18
C HIS A 171 8.91 -8.67 -6.97
N PHE A 172 8.39 -8.90 -5.75
CA PHE A 172 9.03 -8.50 -4.48
C PHE A 172 9.89 -9.59 -3.83
N SER A 173 9.71 -10.84 -4.13
CA SER A 173 10.90 -11.64 -4.17
C SER A 173 11.74 -10.89 -5.18
N VAL A 174 12.72 -10.12 -4.69
CA VAL A 174 13.93 -9.95 -5.44
C VAL A 174 14.18 -11.36 -5.89
N GLY A 175 13.64 -11.70 -7.06
CA GLY A 175 13.92 -12.96 -7.67
C GLY A 175 15.41 -12.93 -7.66
N GLU A 176 16.01 -13.78 -6.82
CA GLU A 176 17.44 -13.87 -6.87
C GLU A 176 17.68 -13.98 -8.35
N MET A 177 17.96 -12.84 -9.01
CA MET A 177 18.45 -12.91 -10.37
C MET A 177 19.71 -13.70 -10.18
N GLN A 178 19.52 -15.02 -10.20
CA GLN A 178 20.60 -15.99 -10.17
C GLN A 178 21.30 -15.83 -11.50
N GLN A 179 22.11 -14.80 -11.57
CA GLN A 179 23.29 -14.98 -12.38
C GLN A 179 24.00 -16.17 -11.72
N GLN A 180 23.99 -17.30 -12.41
CA GLN A 180 24.71 -18.49 -11.98
C GLN A 180 26.09 -18.05 -11.50
N GLY A 181 26.41 -18.30 -10.25
CA GLY A 181 27.71 -18.01 -9.69
C GLY A 181 27.82 -16.79 -8.78
N PHE A 182 26.84 -15.89 -8.64
CA PHE A 182 26.96 -14.77 -7.68
C PHE A 182 26.67 -15.23 -6.25
N GLN A 183 27.69 -15.18 -5.41
CA GLN A 183 27.63 -15.62 -4.01
C GLN A 183 27.94 -14.46 -3.07
N VAL A 184 27.25 -14.44 -1.93
CA VAL A 184 27.44 -13.48 -0.82
C VAL A 184 27.60 -14.28 0.46
N PHE A 185 28.72 -14.14 1.15
CA PHE A 185 29.02 -14.89 2.37
C PHE A 185 29.98 -14.14 3.30
N PRO A 186 29.97 -14.42 4.60
CA PRO A 186 28.93 -15.16 5.31
C PRO A 186 27.61 -14.38 5.34
N ASN A 187 26.50 -15.07 5.49
CA ASN A 187 25.19 -14.47 5.70
C ASN A 187 24.44 -15.27 6.78
N PRO A 188 24.24 -14.76 8.00
CA PRO A 188 24.60 -13.41 8.49
C PRO A 188 26.11 -13.14 8.52
N THR A 189 26.47 -11.85 8.41
CA THR A 189 27.86 -11.39 8.48
C THR A 189 28.12 -10.63 9.78
N ASP A 190 29.38 -10.73 10.23
CA ASP A 190 29.94 -9.99 11.37
C ASP A 190 31.33 -9.44 10.95
N GLY A 191 31.35 -8.22 10.50
CA GLY A 191 32.58 -7.49 10.15
C GLY A 191 32.89 -7.38 8.66
N GLN A 192 32.60 -8.37 7.80
CA GLN A 192 32.94 -8.33 6.38
C GLN A 192 31.97 -9.14 5.52
N ILE A 193 31.56 -8.55 4.40
CA ILE A 193 30.81 -9.20 3.33
C ILE A 193 31.80 -9.63 2.24
N ASN A 194 31.81 -10.90 1.86
CA ASN A 194 32.56 -11.39 0.72
C ASN A 194 31.59 -11.70 -0.43
N LEU A 195 31.89 -11.15 -1.58
CA LEU A 195 31.19 -11.37 -2.83
C LEU A 195 32.06 -12.18 -3.76
N LYS A 196 31.48 -13.16 -4.47
CA LYS A 196 32.19 -13.96 -5.47
C LYS A 196 31.28 -14.21 -6.67
N TRP A 197 31.85 -14.23 -7.85
CA TRP A 197 31.19 -14.54 -9.13
C TRP A 197 32.13 -15.29 -10.07
N ASP A 198 31.56 -16.01 -11.03
CA ASP A 198 32.34 -16.95 -11.88
C ASP A 198 33.11 -16.22 -12.98
N GLU A 199 32.58 -15.13 -13.49
CA GLU A 199 33.21 -14.37 -14.57
C GLU A 199 33.93 -13.12 -14.05
N THR A 200 34.87 -12.60 -14.83
CA THR A 200 35.51 -11.31 -14.51
C THR A 200 34.58 -10.16 -14.84
N LEU A 201 34.14 -9.44 -13.83
CA LEU A 201 33.20 -8.33 -13.95
C LEU A 201 33.82 -6.99 -13.58
N SER A 202 33.16 -5.93 -14.02
CA SER A 202 33.43 -4.56 -13.60
C SER A 202 32.12 -3.81 -13.45
N GLY A 203 32.02 -2.98 -12.41
CA GLY A 203 30.79 -2.28 -12.10
C GLY A 203 30.81 -1.68 -10.71
N LYS A 204 29.67 -1.71 -10.03
CA LYS A 204 29.54 -1.27 -8.64
C LYS A 204 28.60 -2.16 -7.85
N ILE A 205 28.89 -2.29 -6.57
CA ILE A 205 27.97 -2.88 -5.59
C ILE A 205 27.25 -1.73 -4.87
N VAL A 206 25.94 -1.81 -4.79
CA VAL A 206 25.11 -0.90 -4.00
C VAL A 206 24.53 -1.68 -2.82
N ILE A 207 24.72 -1.17 -1.61
CA ILE A 207 24.12 -1.70 -0.38
C ILE A 207 22.99 -0.75 0.01
N SER A 208 21.78 -1.26 0.15
CA SER A 208 20.62 -0.48 0.58
C SER A 208 19.89 -1.13 1.76
N ASP A 209 19.30 -0.28 2.61
CA ASP A 209 18.46 -0.73 3.72
C ASP A 209 17.09 -1.24 3.22
N ILE A 210 16.25 -1.71 4.13
CA ILE A 210 14.90 -2.23 3.81
C ILE A 210 13.94 -1.15 3.27
N ARG A 211 14.29 0.13 3.37
CA ARG A 211 13.53 1.27 2.85
C ARG A 211 14.02 1.69 1.46
N GLY A 212 15.07 1.01 0.94
CA GLY A 212 15.71 1.38 -0.33
C GLY A 212 16.73 2.51 -0.23
N ASN A 213 17.04 3.04 0.97
CA ASN A 213 18.07 4.05 1.12
C ASN A 213 19.44 3.43 0.88
N ILE A 214 20.25 4.07 0.03
CA ILE A 214 21.60 3.62 -0.22
C ILE A 214 22.48 3.92 1.00
N VAL A 215 23.06 2.86 1.56
CA VAL A 215 23.96 2.89 2.71
C VAL A 215 25.41 2.98 2.27
N ASP A 216 25.76 2.24 1.20
CA ASP A 216 27.11 2.25 0.64
C ASP A 216 27.11 1.93 -0.86
N THR A 217 28.16 2.39 -1.56
CA THR A 217 28.38 2.10 -2.98
C THR A 217 29.85 1.84 -3.22
N VAL A 218 30.21 0.60 -3.59
CA VAL A 218 31.59 0.15 -3.76
C VAL A 218 31.85 -0.18 -5.24
N PRO A 219 32.64 0.63 -5.96
CA PRO A 219 33.04 0.30 -7.33
C PRO A 219 34.05 -0.83 -7.37
N PHE A 220 34.02 -1.64 -8.43
CA PHE A 220 35.02 -2.68 -8.69
C PHE A 220 35.34 -2.80 -10.19
N ALA A 221 36.51 -3.31 -10.50
CA ALA A 221 36.96 -3.46 -11.87
C ALA A 221 37.79 -4.75 -12.05
N ASN A 222 37.49 -5.45 -13.16
CA ASN A 222 38.23 -6.66 -13.58
C ASN A 222 38.46 -7.67 -12.44
N SER A 223 37.41 -7.95 -11.68
CA SER A 223 37.49 -8.80 -10.50
C SER A 223 36.49 -9.96 -10.59
N LYS A 224 36.80 -11.06 -9.91
CA LYS A 224 35.93 -12.23 -9.66
C LYS A 224 35.45 -12.28 -8.22
N SER A 225 35.89 -11.35 -7.38
CA SER A 225 35.51 -11.27 -5.97
C SER A 225 35.69 -9.85 -5.44
N LEU A 226 34.96 -9.53 -4.38
CA LEU A 226 35.08 -8.28 -3.66
C LEU A 226 34.82 -8.54 -2.18
N ALA A 227 35.61 -7.90 -1.31
CA ALA A 227 35.39 -7.90 0.12
C ALA A 227 34.99 -6.49 0.56
N ILE A 228 33.88 -6.38 1.29
CA ILE A 228 33.33 -5.10 1.77
C ILE A 228 33.29 -5.15 3.30
N PRO A 229 34.02 -4.29 4.00
CA PRO A 229 33.90 -4.18 5.45
C PRO A 229 32.51 -3.67 5.85
N THR A 230 31.95 -4.21 6.92
CA THR A 230 30.66 -3.74 7.47
C THR A 230 30.82 -2.68 8.56
N ASN A 231 32.04 -2.20 8.77
CA ASN A 231 32.33 -1.15 9.76
C ASN A 231 31.55 0.12 9.41
N GLY A 232 30.64 0.52 10.29
CA GLY A 232 29.78 1.69 10.06
C GLY A 232 28.41 1.36 9.46
N ILE A 233 28.16 0.09 9.10
CA ILE A 233 26.81 -0.39 8.74
C ILE A 233 26.14 -0.90 10.02
N ALA A 234 24.97 -0.34 10.35
CA ALA A 234 24.21 -0.76 11.54
C ALA A 234 23.73 -2.22 11.41
N GLN A 235 23.46 -2.86 12.53
CA GLN A 235 22.84 -4.17 12.53
C GLN A 235 21.47 -4.12 11.82
N GLY A 236 21.21 -5.05 10.93
CA GLY A 236 19.97 -5.03 10.16
C GLY A 236 19.97 -5.93 8.93
N ILE A 237 18.89 -5.80 8.17
CA ILE A 237 18.71 -6.47 6.88
C ILE A 237 18.99 -5.48 5.77
N TYR A 238 19.80 -5.90 4.80
CA TYR A 238 20.20 -5.09 3.66
C TYR A 238 20.05 -5.86 2.36
N SER A 239 19.91 -5.13 1.24
CA SER A 239 20.06 -5.68 -0.09
C SER A 239 21.41 -5.31 -0.67
N ILE A 240 22.05 -6.25 -1.34
CA ILE A 240 23.28 -6.06 -2.13
C ILE A 240 22.90 -6.18 -3.59
N THR A 241 23.04 -5.08 -4.32
CA THR A 241 22.78 -5.02 -5.76
C THR A 241 24.10 -4.89 -6.51
N CYS A 242 24.39 -5.84 -7.40
CA CYS A 242 25.51 -5.76 -8.32
C CYS A 242 25.05 -5.12 -9.63
N LEU A 243 25.69 -4.04 -10.02
CA LEU A 243 25.42 -3.31 -11.26
C LEU A 243 26.64 -3.39 -12.20
N ASP A 244 26.40 -3.54 -13.49
CA ASP A 244 27.45 -3.42 -14.52
C ASP A 244 27.89 -1.95 -14.74
N LYS A 245 28.79 -1.73 -15.68
CA LYS A 245 29.28 -0.40 -16.03
C LYS A 245 28.19 0.51 -16.63
N ASN A 246 27.14 -0.06 -17.19
CA ASN A 246 26.01 0.65 -17.81
C ASN A 246 24.89 0.93 -16.82
N GLY A 247 24.99 0.41 -15.59
CA GLY A 247 23.95 0.52 -14.56
C GLY A 247 22.90 -0.57 -14.62
N SER A 248 23.07 -1.59 -15.45
CA SER A 248 22.16 -2.74 -15.52
C SER A 248 22.37 -3.65 -14.31
N ILE A 249 21.30 -4.16 -13.74
CA ILE A 249 21.35 -5.06 -12.59
C ILE A 249 21.84 -6.44 -13.04
N LEU A 250 22.95 -6.89 -12.48
CA LEU A 250 23.49 -8.23 -12.70
C LEU A 250 23.01 -9.23 -11.65
N ALA A 251 22.93 -8.83 -10.39
CA ALA A 251 22.46 -9.67 -9.31
C ALA A 251 21.96 -8.86 -8.13
N ILE A 252 21.06 -9.43 -7.36
CA ILE A 252 20.62 -8.87 -6.07
C ILE A 252 20.59 -10.01 -5.05
N LYS A 253 21.12 -9.76 -3.83
CA LYS A 253 21.13 -10.70 -2.71
C LYS A 253 20.77 -10.00 -1.41
N LYS A 254 20.03 -10.68 -0.56
CA LYS A 254 19.75 -10.24 0.80
C LYS A 254 20.88 -10.64 1.73
N ILE A 255 21.26 -9.74 2.65
CA ILE A 255 22.24 -9.99 3.69
C ILE A 255 21.74 -9.50 5.05
N ILE A 256 22.21 -10.16 6.11
CA ILE A 256 21.97 -9.78 7.50
C ILE A 256 23.30 -9.38 8.12
N VAL A 257 23.41 -8.15 8.61
CA VAL A 257 24.55 -7.62 9.36
C VAL A 257 24.22 -7.72 10.86
N ARG A 258 25.17 -8.25 11.64
CA ARG A 258 25.06 -8.43 13.09
C ARG A 258 25.97 -7.46 13.85
#